data_3d89ab7f192bd2f9d620395ec66f155a
#
_entry.id   3d89ab7f192bd2f9d620395ec66f155a
#
_cell.length_a   1.000
_cell.length_b   1.000
_cell.length_c   1.000
_cell.angle_alpha   90.00
_cell.angle_beta   90.00
_cell.angle_gamma   90.00
#
_symmetry.space_group_name_H-M   'P 1'
#
loop_
_entity.id
_entity.type
_entity.pdbx_description
1 polymer ?
#
loop_
_entity_poly.entity_id
_entity_poly.type
_entity_poly.pdbx_seq_one_letter_code
_entity_poly.pdbx_strand_id
1 'polypeptide(L)'
;MKTAIFYLTQNTEVRRTHLKTSLYFLFKHFNAKYRHPVIILHEGDYDFKAQEDILFSVRESCRSLVSFVTLDPDDFKLPDHIDRRKMENCIALKCTPYWRSDKYRMMCRWWLVHFPKYAAGYDYVMRLDDDSIIEEPLNYDLFEWFEKNNLDYASNMLHSDCGICCYGMKQFFEDRYPNKKELLGSMFNAQEMNMLAVQMHPFRCLLSIMHAPDQMPKFDKSITLWSPLMYYNNFFITRTSFWEK
;
A
#
# COMPACT_ATOMS: atom_id res chain seq x y z
N MET A 1 -21.76 -1.31 15.00
CA MET A 1 -20.60 -1.15 14.11
C MET A 1 -19.48 -2.09 14.54
N LYS A 2 -19.03 -2.96 13.64
CA LYS A 2 -17.87 -3.85 13.87
C LYS A 2 -16.65 -3.24 13.19
N THR A 3 -15.55 -3.12 13.91
CA THR A 3 -14.34 -2.43 13.42
C THR A 3 -13.10 -3.25 13.71
N ALA A 4 -12.03 -3.04 12.95
CA ALA A 4 -10.72 -3.60 13.26
C ALA A 4 -9.59 -2.74 12.69
N ILE A 5 -8.41 -2.84 13.31
CA ILE A 5 -7.17 -2.22 12.87
C ILE A 5 -6.27 -3.33 12.35
N PHE A 6 -5.76 -3.19 11.14
CA PHE A 6 -4.96 -4.21 10.47
C PHE A 6 -3.52 -3.74 10.25
N TYR A 7 -2.61 -4.62 10.56
CA TYR A 7 -1.20 -4.56 10.18
C TYR A 7 -0.87 -5.72 9.26
N LEU A 8 0.00 -5.49 8.30
CA LEU A 8 0.67 -6.54 7.52
C LEU A 8 2.18 -6.42 7.75
N THR A 9 2.80 -7.47 8.23
CA THR A 9 4.21 -7.42 8.63
C THR A 9 4.95 -8.73 8.36
N GLN A 10 6.28 -8.68 8.42
CA GLN A 10 7.18 -9.82 8.31
C GLN A 10 7.98 -10.00 9.60
N ASN A 11 8.30 -11.23 9.95
CA ASN A 11 9.09 -11.54 11.13
C ASN A 11 10.60 -11.33 10.92
N THR A 12 11.00 -10.08 10.65
CA THR A 12 12.40 -9.67 10.71
C THR A 12 12.64 -8.81 11.94
N GLU A 13 13.88 -8.72 12.42
CA GLU A 13 14.23 -7.90 13.59
C GLU A 13 13.79 -6.44 13.42
N VAL A 14 14.08 -5.87 12.25
CA VAL A 14 13.71 -4.48 11.92
C VAL A 14 12.19 -4.31 11.94
N ARG A 15 11.44 -5.21 11.28
CA ARG A 15 9.97 -5.10 11.22
C ARG A 15 9.31 -5.33 12.58
N ARG A 16 9.83 -6.25 13.40
CA ARG A 16 9.35 -6.39 14.79
C ARG A 16 9.56 -5.13 15.60
N THR A 17 10.73 -4.47 15.45
CA THR A 17 11.01 -3.21 16.15
C THR A 17 10.05 -2.11 15.72
N HIS A 18 9.80 -1.98 14.44
CA HIS A 18 8.83 -1.03 13.90
C HIS A 18 7.42 -1.31 14.43
N LEU A 19 6.96 -2.56 14.32
CA LEU A 19 5.64 -2.96 14.78
C LEU A 19 5.44 -2.69 16.28
N LYS A 20 6.43 -3.01 17.12
CA LYS A 20 6.39 -2.70 18.56
C LYS A 20 6.23 -1.21 18.81
N THR A 21 6.97 -0.40 18.08
CA THR A 21 6.90 1.07 18.18
C THR A 21 5.54 1.58 17.72
N SER A 22 5.05 1.11 16.58
CA SER A 22 3.73 1.47 16.06
C SER A 22 2.60 1.09 17.03
N LEU A 23 2.62 -0.14 17.55
CA LEU A 23 1.64 -0.60 18.54
C LEU A 23 1.69 0.22 19.85
N TYR A 24 2.90 0.54 20.34
CA TYR A 24 3.04 1.39 21.52
C TYR A 24 2.34 2.73 21.33
N PHE A 25 2.56 3.40 20.22
CA PHE A 25 1.94 4.70 19.93
C PHE A 25 0.44 4.58 19.60
N LEU A 26 0.02 3.53 18.89
CA LEU A 26 -1.39 3.22 18.66
C LEU A 26 -2.15 3.12 19.99
N PHE A 27 -1.66 2.32 20.94
CA PHE A 27 -2.32 2.17 22.22
C PHE A 27 -2.18 3.40 23.09
N LYS A 28 -1.04 4.07 23.08
CA LYS A 28 -0.83 5.29 23.88
C LYS A 28 -1.76 6.44 23.47
N HIS A 29 -1.96 6.63 22.17
CA HIS A 29 -2.61 7.82 21.65
C HIS A 29 -4.04 7.59 21.16
N PHE A 30 -4.45 6.33 20.98
CA PHE A 30 -5.77 6.00 20.44
C PHE A 30 -6.40 4.76 21.11
N ASN A 31 -5.86 3.57 20.89
CA ASN A 31 -6.61 2.34 21.04
C ASN A 31 -6.70 1.79 22.48
N ALA A 32 -5.92 2.31 23.44
CA ALA A 32 -6.15 2.00 24.85
C ALA A 32 -7.51 2.55 25.36
N LYS A 33 -7.97 3.65 24.75
CA LYS A 33 -9.27 4.28 25.07
C LYS A 33 -10.43 3.64 24.29
N TYR A 34 -10.28 3.44 22.99
CA TYR A 34 -11.39 3.06 22.12
C TYR A 34 -11.55 1.55 21.92
N ARG A 35 -10.48 0.77 22.19
CA ARG A 35 -10.48 -0.68 22.32
C ARG A 35 -10.91 -1.47 21.09
N HIS A 36 -10.56 -1.03 19.92
CA HIS A 36 -10.79 -1.78 18.68
C HIS A 36 -9.86 -3.00 18.59
N PRO A 37 -10.33 -4.13 18.04
CA PRO A 37 -9.47 -5.27 17.72
C PRO A 37 -8.30 -4.85 16.80
N VAL A 38 -7.11 -5.37 17.10
CA VAL A 38 -5.91 -5.21 16.28
C VAL A 38 -5.52 -6.56 15.71
N ILE A 39 -5.45 -6.66 14.39
CA ILE A 39 -5.16 -7.89 13.67
C ILE A 39 -3.82 -7.73 12.97
N ILE A 40 -2.86 -8.57 13.35
CA ILE A 40 -1.53 -8.63 12.77
C ILE A 40 -1.51 -9.78 11.77
N LEU A 41 -1.43 -9.44 10.49
CA LEU A 41 -1.38 -10.38 9.37
C LEU A 41 0.08 -10.69 9.04
N HIS A 42 0.39 -11.99 8.83
CA HIS A 42 1.75 -12.44 8.55
C HIS A 42 1.78 -13.71 7.68
N GLU A 43 2.88 -13.98 7.01
CA GLU A 43 3.04 -15.12 6.09
C GLU A 43 3.25 -16.49 6.82
N GLY A 44 2.92 -16.61 8.09
CA GLY A 44 3.14 -17.83 8.89
C GLY A 44 4.51 -17.86 9.61
N ASP A 45 5.26 -16.77 9.51
CA ASP A 45 6.61 -16.63 10.06
C ASP A 45 6.66 -16.18 11.53
N TYR A 46 5.52 -15.81 12.14
CA TYR A 46 5.41 -15.48 13.56
C TYR A 46 5.05 -16.72 14.38
N ASP A 47 6.05 -17.39 14.94
CA ASP A 47 5.84 -18.42 15.94
C ASP A 47 5.35 -17.86 17.27
N PHE A 48 4.99 -18.74 18.21
CA PHE A 48 4.47 -18.34 19.52
C PHE A 48 5.42 -17.37 20.26
N LYS A 49 6.73 -17.60 20.20
CA LYS A 49 7.72 -16.75 20.87
C LYS A 49 7.78 -15.34 20.25
N ALA A 50 7.71 -15.26 18.94
CA ALA A 50 7.68 -13.97 18.24
C ALA A 50 6.38 -13.20 18.51
N GLN A 51 5.24 -13.90 18.60
CA GLN A 51 3.97 -13.29 18.99
C GLN A 51 4.01 -12.77 20.44
N GLU A 52 4.52 -13.54 21.37
CA GLU A 52 4.70 -13.09 22.76
C GLU A 52 5.61 -11.87 22.85
N ASP A 53 6.73 -11.86 22.12
CA ASP A 53 7.66 -10.74 22.08
C ASP A 53 6.98 -9.44 21.61
N ILE A 54 6.07 -9.51 20.65
CA ILE A 54 5.24 -8.38 20.25
C ILE A 54 4.26 -7.99 21.36
N LEU A 55 3.53 -8.96 21.93
CA LEU A 55 2.54 -8.70 22.96
C LEU A 55 3.14 -8.09 24.23
N PHE A 56 4.40 -8.38 24.55
CA PHE A 56 5.08 -7.74 25.68
C PHE A 56 5.28 -6.22 25.50
N SER A 57 5.29 -5.72 24.28
CA SER A 57 5.34 -4.27 24.00
C SER A 57 4.00 -3.56 24.23
N VAL A 58 2.91 -4.33 24.33
CA VAL A 58 1.56 -3.82 24.56
C VAL A 58 1.22 -3.92 26.04
N ARG A 59 0.56 -2.88 26.59
CA ARG A 59 0.06 -2.92 27.99
C ARG A 59 -0.78 -4.16 28.21
N GLU A 60 -0.61 -4.81 29.34
CA GLU A 60 -1.28 -6.06 29.69
C GLU A 60 -2.80 -5.99 29.50
N SER A 61 -3.43 -4.91 29.95
CA SER A 61 -4.88 -4.68 29.81
C SER A 61 -5.38 -4.53 28.36
N CYS A 62 -4.45 -4.40 27.38
CA CYS A 62 -4.75 -4.25 25.97
C CYS A 62 -4.32 -5.46 25.12
N ARG A 63 -3.56 -6.40 25.68
CA ARG A 63 -3.04 -7.57 24.92
C ARG A 63 -4.14 -8.42 24.31
N SER A 64 -5.26 -8.56 24.99
CA SER A 64 -6.43 -9.31 24.49
C SER A 64 -7.09 -8.69 23.25
N LEU A 65 -6.75 -7.46 22.90
CA LEU A 65 -7.22 -6.81 21.68
C LEU A 65 -6.37 -7.17 20.46
N VAL A 66 -5.17 -7.73 20.65
CA VAL A 66 -4.22 -8.04 19.59
C VAL A 66 -4.31 -9.52 19.24
N SER A 67 -4.49 -9.82 17.98
CA SER A 67 -4.49 -11.19 17.44
C SER A 67 -3.57 -11.29 16.23
N PHE A 68 -3.05 -12.50 16.00
CA PHE A 68 -2.22 -12.82 14.85
C PHE A 68 -3.00 -13.73 13.92
N VAL A 69 -2.94 -13.44 12.62
CA VAL A 69 -3.62 -14.21 11.58
C VAL A 69 -2.63 -14.53 10.48
N THR A 70 -2.44 -15.83 10.25
CA THR A 70 -1.62 -16.31 9.15
C THR A 70 -2.35 -16.11 7.82
N LEU A 71 -1.66 -15.52 6.86
CA LEU A 71 -2.16 -15.35 5.51
C LEU A 71 -2.22 -16.69 4.76
N ASP A 72 -3.16 -16.78 3.84
CA ASP A 72 -3.20 -17.85 2.86
C ASP A 72 -1.94 -17.75 1.97
N PRO A 73 -1.10 -18.80 1.88
CA PRO A 73 0.09 -18.77 1.04
C PRO A 73 -0.19 -18.48 -0.43
N ASP A 74 -1.39 -18.80 -0.91
CA ASP A 74 -1.80 -18.58 -2.29
C ASP A 74 -2.02 -17.09 -2.60
N ASP A 75 -2.27 -16.27 -1.59
CA ASP A 75 -2.47 -14.82 -1.76
C ASP A 75 -1.21 -14.09 -2.24
N PHE A 76 -0.04 -14.63 -1.97
CA PHE A 76 1.26 -14.07 -2.38
C PHE A 76 1.88 -14.75 -3.60
N LYS A 77 1.17 -15.69 -4.22
CA LYS A 77 1.62 -16.29 -5.48
C LYS A 77 1.58 -15.27 -6.62
N LEU A 78 2.61 -15.32 -7.45
CA LEU A 78 2.62 -14.55 -8.69
C LEU A 78 1.46 -15.03 -9.58
N PRO A 79 0.59 -14.14 -10.06
CA PRO A 79 -0.49 -14.51 -10.96
C PRO A 79 0.03 -15.18 -12.24
N ASP A 80 -0.67 -16.19 -12.74
CA ASP A 80 -0.25 -16.99 -13.91
C ASP A 80 -0.10 -16.14 -15.19
N HIS A 81 -0.84 -15.04 -15.31
CA HIS A 81 -0.75 -14.14 -16.46
C HIS A 81 0.46 -13.20 -16.41
N ILE A 82 1.23 -13.19 -15.31
CA ILE A 82 2.45 -12.39 -15.17
C ILE A 82 3.66 -13.22 -15.60
N ASP A 83 4.35 -12.75 -16.63
CA ASP A 83 5.60 -13.33 -17.07
C ASP A 83 6.70 -13.10 -16.01
N ARG A 84 7.03 -14.17 -15.28
CA ARG A 84 8.04 -14.17 -14.22
C ARG A 84 9.40 -13.67 -14.73
N ARG A 85 9.83 -14.11 -15.91
CA ARG A 85 11.14 -13.73 -16.49
C ARG A 85 11.21 -12.24 -16.78
N LYS A 86 10.13 -11.67 -17.32
CA LYS A 86 10.05 -10.22 -17.54
C LYS A 86 10.07 -9.44 -16.24
N MET A 87 9.37 -9.92 -15.23
CA MET A 87 9.35 -9.29 -13.91
C MET A 87 10.74 -9.32 -13.27
N GLU A 88 11.41 -10.47 -13.27
CA GLU A 88 12.77 -10.64 -12.72
C GLU A 88 13.80 -9.76 -13.44
N ASN A 89 13.74 -9.69 -14.75
CA ASN A 89 14.59 -8.81 -15.54
C ASN A 89 14.37 -7.33 -15.17
N CYS A 90 13.13 -6.91 -15.01
CA CYS A 90 12.78 -5.56 -14.58
C CYS A 90 13.36 -5.22 -13.21
N ILE A 91 13.31 -6.15 -12.27
CA ILE A 91 13.86 -6.01 -10.92
C ILE A 91 15.41 -5.96 -10.98
N ALA A 92 16.03 -6.89 -11.71
CA ALA A 92 17.48 -6.99 -11.84
C ALA A 92 18.12 -5.73 -12.46
N LEU A 93 17.44 -5.14 -13.44
CA LEU A 93 17.90 -3.90 -14.10
C LEU A 93 17.65 -2.64 -13.27
N LYS A 94 16.95 -2.74 -12.13
CA LYS A 94 16.58 -1.59 -11.30
C LYS A 94 15.98 -0.44 -12.12
N CYS A 95 15.04 -0.79 -12.99
CA CYS A 95 14.51 0.08 -14.04
C CYS A 95 13.73 1.29 -13.55
N THR A 96 13.51 1.39 -12.24
CA THR A 96 12.85 2.54 -11.62
C THR A 96 13.72 3.13 -10.52
N PRO A 97 13.65 4.44 -10.27
CA PRO A 97 14.37 5.07 -9.16
C PRO A 97 13.96 4.48 -7.80
N TYR A 98 12.72 3.99 -7.73
CA TYR A 98 12.14 3.32 -6.57
C TYR A 98 12.09 1.82 -6.81
N TRP A 99 13.25 1.22 -7.00
CA TRP A 99 13.34 -0.22 -7.15
C TRP A 99 12.53 -0.93 -6.05
N ARG A 100 11.69 -1.87 -6.49
CA ARG A 100 10.81 -2.64 -5.60
C ARG A 100 10.97 -4.12 -5.90
N SER A 101 11.14 -4.92 -4.84
CA SER A 101 11.20 -6.37 -4.95
C SER A 101 9.88 -6.98 -5.47
N ASP A 102 9.93 -8.22 -5.86
CA ASP A 102 8.74 -9.03 -6.17
C ASP A 102 7.78 -9.08 -4.97
N LYS A 103 8.29 -9.35 -3.77
CA LYS A 103 7.49 -9.35 -2.53
C LYS A 103 6.78 -8.02 -2.29
N TYR A 104 7.43 -6.89 -2.52
CA TYR A 104 6.78 -5.59 -2.40
C TYR A 104 5.60 -5.44 -3.38
N ARG A 105 5.80 -5.88 -4.63
CA ARG A 105 4.73 -5.82 -5.65
C ARG A 105 3.57 -6.74 -5.31
N MET A 106 3.86 -7.94 -4.78
CA MET A 106 2.82 -8.86 -4.30
C MET A 106 2.10 -8.31 -3.09
N MET A 107 2.79 -7.65 -2.17
CA MET A 107 2.17 -6.94 -1.05
C MET A 107 1.20 -5.84 -1.51
N CYS A 108 1.60 -5.00 -2.48
CA CYS A 108 0.69 -3.98 -3.04
C CYS A 108 -0.55 -4.62 -3.68
N ARG A 109 -0.36 -5.72 -4.45
CA ARG A 109 -1.48 -6.47 -5.03
C ARG A 109 -2.36 -7.08 -3.94
N TRP A 110 -1.77 -7.62 -2.89
CA TRP A 110 -2.48 -8.24 -1.78
C TRP A 110 -3.44 -7.25 -1.10
N TRP A 111 -2.98 -6.05 -0.79
CA TRP A 111 -3.82 -5.00 -0.20
C TRP A 111 -5.04 -4.64 -1.06
N LEU A 112 -4.91 -4.73 -2.39
CA LEU A 112 -5.99 -4.37 -3.30
C LEU A 112 -6.93 -5.55 -3.58
N VAL A 113 -6.38 -6.76 -3.75
CA VAL A 113 -7.13 -7.91 -4.29
C VAL A 113 -7.57 -8.90 -3.22
N HIS A 114 -6.71 -9.12 -2.22
CA HIS A 114 -6.94 -10.18 -1.23
C HIS A 114 -7.38 -9.64 0.14
N PHE A 115 -6.96 -8.44 0.52
CA PHE A 115 -7.33 -7.84 1.79
C PHE A 115 -8.85 -7.81 2.05
N PRO A 116 -9.73 -7.55 1.07
CA PRO A 116 -11.17 -7.55 1.29
C PRO A 116 -11.71 -8.83 1.94
N LYS A 117 -11.14 -10.01 1.64
CA LYS A 117 -11.54 -11.27 2.29
C LYS A 117 -11.22 -11.30 3.81
N TYR A 118 -10.13 -10.65 4.23
CA TYR A 118 -9.75 -10.55 5.66
C TYR A 118 -10.54 -9.46 6.38
N ALA A 119 -11.01 -8.46 5.64
CA ALA A 119 -11.86 -7.39 6.14
C ALA A 119 -13.34 -7.79 6.21
N ALA A 120 -13.72 -8.93 5.62
CA ALA A 120 -15.09 -9.41 5.60
C ALA A 120 -15.65 -9.57 7.01
N GLY A 121 -16.88 -9.07 7.22
CA GLY A 121 -17.56 -9.11 8.51
C GLY A 121 -17.28 -7.92 9.44
N TYR A 122 -16.44 -6.98 9.03
CA TYR A 122 -16.31 -5.67 9.66
C TYR A 122 -17.06 -4.61 8.84
N ASP A 123 -17.59 -3.58 9.51
CA ASP A 123 -18.24 -2.44 8.84
C ASP A 123 -17.20 -1.42 8.38
N TYR A 124 -16.18 -1.19 9.23
CA TYR A 124 -15.05 -0.31 8.95
C TYR A 124 -13.75 -0.96 9.37
N VAL A 125 -12.71 -0.73 8.59
CA VAL A 125 -11.36 -1.18 8.87
C VAL A 125 -10.36 -0.04 8.74
N MET A 126 -9.30 -0.10 9.55
CA MET A 126 -8.15 0.80 9.47
C MET A 126 -6.92 -0.02 9.12
N ARG A 127 -6.14 0.46 8.18
CA ARG A 127 -4.79 -0.04 7.91
C ARG A 127 -3.77 0.86 8.56
N LEU A 128 -2.79 0.25 9.19
CA LEU A 128 -1.52 0.86 9.57
C LEU A 128 -0.37 0.00 9.02
N ASP A 129 0.63 0.63 8.40
CA ASP A 129 1.88 -0.06 8.14
C ASP A 129 2.67 -0.23 9.45
N ASP A 130 3.51 -1.24 9.56
CA ASP A 130 4.23 -1.57 10.79
C ASP A 130 5.24 -0.48 11.22
N ASP A 131 5.56 0.46 10.33
CA ASP A 131 6.36 1.66 10.59
C ASP A 131 5.54 2.96 10.69
N SER A 132 4.21 2.86 10.70
CA SER A 132 3.32 4.01 10.88
C SER A 132 3.11 4.33 12.36
N ILE A 133 3.09 5.63 12.72
CA ILE A 133 2.98 6.09 14.10
C ILE A 133 1.84 7.11 14.20
N ILE A 134 0.99 6.96 15.22
CA ILE A 134 0.06 8.01 15.67
C ILE A 134 0.81 8.89 16.65
N GLU A 135 1.28 10.04 16.20
CA GLU A 135 2.19 10.91 16.95
C GLU A 135 1.53 11.59 18.14
N GLU A 136 0.25 11.98 17.99
CA GLU A 136 -0.48 12.75 19.00
C GLU A 136 -1.78 12.05 19.43
N PRO A 137 -2.24 12.31 20.68
CA PRO A 137 -3.49 11.73 21.18
C PRO A 137 -4.70 12.15 20.33
N LEU A 138 -5.48 11.16 19.90
CA LEU A 138 -6.77 11.37 19.27
C LEU A 138 -7.87 11.42 20.34
N ASN A 139 -8.54 12.56 20.43
CA ASN A 139 -9.56 12.82 21.45
C ASN A 139 -10.94 12.29 21.06
N TYR A 140 -11.11 11.74 19.87
CA TYR A 140 -12.34 11.17 19.34
C TYR A 140 -12.06 9.80 18.70
N ASP A 141 -13.09 8.94 18.65
CA ASP A 141 -13.04 7.68 17.94
C ASP A 141 -13.15 7.91 16.43
N LEU A 142 -12.10 7.51 15.70
CA LEU A 142 -12.06 7.67 14.24
C LEU A 142 -13.16 6.87 13.55
N PHE A 143 -13.48 5.67 14.03
CA PHE A 143 -14.51 4.84 13.41
C PHE A 143 -15.91 5.40 13.64
N GLU A 144 -16.22 5.86 14.86
CA GLU A 144 -17.49 6.56 15.14
C GLU A 144 -17.61 7.85 14.33
N TRP A 145 -16.49 8.57 14.17
CA TRP A 145 -16.47 9.77 13.36
C TRP A 145 -16.75 9.48 11.88
N PHE A 146 -16.19 8.38 11.34
CA PHE A 146 -16.45 7.92 9.98
C PHE A 146 -17.92 7.55 9.76
N GLU A 147 -18.48 6.75 10.68
CA GLU A 147 -19.89 6.35 10.63
C GLU A 147 -20.82 7.59 10.68
N LYS A 148 -20.61 8.46 11.65
CA LYS A 148 -21.41 9.67 11.85
C LYS A 148 -21.40 10.61 10.62
N ASN A 149 -20.28 10.71 9.94
CA ASN A 149 -20.12 11.55 8.76
C ASN A 149 -20.39 10.82 7.44
N ASN A 150 -20.81 9.56 7.50
CA ASN A 150 -21.09 8.70 6.35
C ASN A 150 -19.95 8.67 5.32
N LEU A 151 -18.70 8.49 5.80
CA LEU A 151 -17.51 8.47 4.97
C LEU A 151 -17.22 7.06 4.47
N ASP A 152 -16.72 6.95 3.25
CA ASP A 152 -16.37 5.67 2.65
C ASP A 152 -14.87 5.38 2.74
N TYR A 153 -14.01 6.41 2.57
CA TYR A 153 -12.56 6.25 2.57
C TYR A 153 -11.84 7.54 2.98
N ALA A 154 -10.76 7.41 3.73
CA ALA A 154 -9.78 8.48 3.93
C ALA A 154 -8.37 7.91 4.15
N SER A 155 -7.39 8.73 3.83
CA SER A 155 -5.99 8.51 4.20
C SER A 155 -5.42 9.78 4.83
N ASN A 156 -4.22 9.67 5.35
CA ASN A 156 -3.55 10.83 5.97
C ASN A 156 -3.07 11.87 4.96
N MET A 157 -2.95 11.53 3.68
CA MET A 157 -2.41 12.43 2.67
C MET A 157 -2.92 12.08 1.27
N LEU A 158 -3.19 13.12 0.48
CA LEU A 158 -3.31 13.02 -0.98
C LEU A 158 -1.95 13.36 -1.60
N HIS A 159 -1.47 12.49 -2.45
CA HIS A 159 -0.13 12.60 -3.06
C HIS A 159 -0.18 12.31 -4.56
N SER A 160 0.78 12.84 -5.31
CA SER A 160 1.01 12.43 -6.70
C SER A 160 2.07 11.35 -6.74
N ASP A 161 1.75 10.19 -7.28
CA ASP A 161 2.73 9.11 -7.44
C ASP A 161 3.76 9.45 -8.54
N CYS A 162 4.84 8.71 -8.59
CA CYS A 162 5.88 8.91 -9.57
C CYS A 162 5.39 8.52 -10.97
N GLY A 163 5.35 9.48 -11.90
CA GLY A 163 4.87 9.26 -13.27
C GLY A 163 5.62 8.16 -14.03
N ILE A 164 6.89 7.93 -13.70
CA ILE A 164 7.70 6.83 -14.27
C ILE A 164 7.16 5.47 -13.80
N CYS A 165 6.83 5.35 -12.51
CA CYS A 165 6.30 4.11 -11.95
C CYS A 165 4.91 3.78 -12.49
N CYS A 166 4.17 4.81 -12.90
CA CYS A 166 2.80 4.74 -13.40
C CYS A 166 2.72 4.92 -14.93
N TYR A 167 3.85 4.73 -15.65
CA TYR A 167 3.89 4.89 -17.10
C TYR A 167 2.81 4.03 -17.78
N GLY A 168 2.07 4.65 -18.71
CA GLY A 168 0.99 4.01 -19.45
C GLY A 168 -0.32 3.82 -18.67
N MET A 169 -0.35 4.06 -17.34
CA MET A 169 -1.55 3.86 -16.52
C MET A 169 -2.71 4.74 -16.97
N LYS A 170 -2.46 6.02 -17.27
CA LYS A 170 -3.49 6.93 -17.78
C LYS A 170 -4.11 6.40 -19.08
N GLN A 171 -3.28 6.03 -20.06
CA GLN A 171 -3.73 5.49 -21.33
C GLN A 171 -4.54 4.20 -21.15
N PHE A 172 -4.06 3.28 -20.29
CA PHE A 172 -4.77 2.05 -19.97
C PHE A 172 -6.17 2.31 -19.46
N PHE A 173 -6.34 3.26 -18.52
CA PHE A 173 -7.65 3.59 -17.99
C PHE A 173 -8.56 4.27 -19.02
N GLU A 174 -8.02 5.19 -19.84
CA GLU A 174 -8.78 5.86 -20.90
C GLU A 174 -9.27 4.87 -21.95
N ASP A 175 -8.46 3.89 -22.34
CA ASP A 175 -8.82 2.85 -23.29
C ASP A 175 -9.87 1.89 -22.70
N ARG A 176 -9.72 1.56 -21.42
CA ARG A 176 -10.62 0.63 -20.73
C ARG A 176 -11.98 1.24 -20.40
N TYR A 177 -12.02 2.54 -20.15
CA TYR A 177 -13.21 3.28 -19.71
C TYR A 177 -13.41 4.56 -20.55
N PRO A 178 -13.65 4.44 -21.87
CA PRO A 178 -13.70 5.59 -22.76
C PRO A 178 -14.79 6.61 -22.39
N ASN A 179 -15.89 6.15 -21.80
CA ASN A 179 -17.01 7.00 -21.36
C ASN A 179 -16.70 7.79 -20.07
N LYS A 180 -15.56 7.52 -19.39
CA LYS A 180 -15.10 8.20 -18.17
C LYS A 180 -13.79 8.97 -18.38
N LYS A 181 -13.43 9.23 -19.61
CA LYS A 181 -12.12 9.81 -19.97
C LYS A 181 -11.85 11.14 -19.30
N GLU A 182 -12.85 12.01 -19.24
CA GLU A 182 -12.72 13.32 -18.58
C GLU A 182 -12.47 13.19 -17.07
N LEU A 183 -13.26 12.37 -16.39
CA LEU A 183 -13.08 12.08 -14.96
C LEU A 183 -11.70 11.46 -14.69
N LEU A 184 -11.31 10.46 -15.47
CA LEU A 184 -10.02 9.80 -15.34
C LEU A 184 -8.87 10.77 -15.64
N GLY A 185 -9.04 11.67 -16.62
CA GLY A 185 -8.05 12.71 -16.94
C GLY A 185 -7.78 13.63 -15.75
N SER A 186 -8.79 13.98 -14.97
CA SER A 186 -8.65 14.83 -13.78
C SER A 186 -7.89 14.17 -12.63
N MET A 187 -7.74 12.84 -12.66
CA MET A 187 -6.99 12.08 -11.64
C MET A 187 -5.49 12.02 -11.90
N PHE A 188 -5.02 12.59 -13.01
CA PHE A 188 -3.61 12.54 -13.39
C PHE A 188 -3.05 13.96 -13.60
N ASN A 189 -1.92 14.22 -12.97
CA ASN A 189 -1.16 15.44 -13.17
C ASN A 189 -0.08 15.23 -14.24
N ALA A 190 0.05 16.16 -15.16
CA ALA A 190 1.16 16.17 -16.11
C ALA A 190 2.46 16.57 -15.39
N GLN A 191 3.52 15.81 -15.64
CA GLN A 191 4.88 16.13 -15.20
C GLN A 191 5.78 16.22 -16.42
N GLU A 192 6.29 17.41 -16.71
CA GLU A 192 7.29 17.58 -17.76
C GLU A 192 8.67 17.14 -17.24
N MET A 193 9.29 16.21 -17.93
CA MET A 193 10.61 15.70 -17.58
C MET A 193 11.63 16.03 -18.69
N ASN A 194 12.70 16.73 -18.32
CA ASN A 194 13.80 16.97 -19.23
C ASN A 194 14.59 15.67 -19.45
N MET A 195 14.66 15.21 -20.68
CA MET A 195 15.28 13.94 -21.03
C MET A 195 16.79 13.89 -20.78
N LEU A 196 17.48 15.04 -20.70
CA LEU A 196 18.89 15.10 -20.26
C LEU A 196 19.05 14.62 -18.80
N ALA A 197 18.13 14.97 -17.91
CA ALA A 197 18.09 14.47 -16.54
C ALA A 197 17.77 12.97 -16.51
N VAL A 198 17.03 12.46 -17.49
CA VAL A 198 16.67 11.06 -17.65
C VAL A 198 17.83 10.20 -18.15
N GLN A 199 18.76 10.73 -18.93
CA GLN A 199 19.94 9.98 -19.40
C GLN A 199 20.84 9.49 -18.26
N MET A 200 20.84 10.20 -17.16
CA MET A 200 21.58 9.83 -15.93
C MET A 200 20.77 8.90 -15.00
N HIS A 201 19.51 8.59 -15.33
CA HIS A 201 18.57 7.92 -14.43
C HIS A 201 18.25 6.48 -14.89
N PRO A 202 17.87 5.55 -13.95
CA PRO A 202 17.39 4.19 -14.27
C PRO A 202 16.24 4.11 -15.31
N PHE A 203 15.61 5.23 -15.64
CA PHE A 203 14.59 5.37 -16.67
C PHE A 203 15.06 4.91 -18.07
N ARG A 204 16.35 5.02 -18.34
CA ARG A 204 16.96 4.49 -19.55
C ARG A 204 16.71 2.98 -19.71
N CYS A 205 16.72 2.26 -18.60
CA CYS A 205 16.42 0.84 -18.57
C CYS A 205 14.93 0.57 -18.83
N LEU A 206 14.03 1.38 -18.28
CA LEU A 206 12.59 1.21 -18.50
C LEU A 206 12.26 1.40 -19.99
N LEU A 207 12.77 2.44 -20.62
CA LEU A 207 12.58 2.70 -22.04
C LEU A 207 13.22 1.61 -22.93
N SER A 208 14.39 1.09 -22.57
CA SER A 208 15.02 -0.01 -23.32
C SER A 208 14.29 -1.34 -23.20
N ILE A 209 13.51 -1.53 -22.14
CA ILE A 209 12.67 -2.72 -21.95
C ILE A 209 11.33 -2.59 -22.68
N MET A 210 10.77 -1.39 -22.71
CA MET A 210 9.45 -1.13 -23.33
C MET A 210 9.55 -0.97 -24.84
N HIS A 211 10.69 -0.48 -25.33
CA HIS A 211 10.99 -0.33 -26.76
C HIS A 211 12.23 -1.15 -27.07
N ALA A 212 12.21 -1.92 -28.14
CA ALA A 212 13.41 -2.58 -28.62
C ALA A 212 14.58 -1.57 -28.67
N PRO A 213 15.82 -1.96 -28.30
CA PRO A 213 16.96 -1.05 -28.23
C PRO A 213 17.16 -0.19 -29.49
N ASP A 214 16.78 -0.74 -30.63
CA ASP A 214 16.88 -0.12 -31.96
C ASP A 214 15.79 0.94 -32.21
N GLN A 215 14.78 1.01 -31.35
CA GLN A 215 13.66 1.95 -31.45
C GLN A 215 13.73 3.05 -30.39
N MET A 216 14.84 3.15 -29.64
CA MET A 216 15.00 4.24 -28.68
C MET A 216 14.85 5.59 -29.40
N PRO A 217 13.83 6.39 -29.08
CA PRO A 217 13.68 7.71 -29.68
C PRO A 217 14.95 8.53 -29.43
N LYS A 218 15.38 9.30 -30.42
CA LYS A 218 16.43 10.29 -30.23
C LYS A 218 15.85 11.40 -29.35
N PHE A 219 16.26 11.40 -28.10
CA PHE A 219 15.68 12.22 -27.05
C PHE A 219 16.40 13.57 -26.96
N ASP A 220 15.98 14.50 -27.74
CA ASP A 220 16.36 15.92 -27.68
C ASP A 220 15.25 16.80 -27.04
N LYS A 221 14.14 16.18 -26.59
CA LYS A 221 12.94 16.89 -26.13
C LYS A 221 12.48 16.41 -24.74
N SER A 222 11.65 17.21 -24.08
CA SER A 222 10.93 16.84 -22.89
C SER A 222 9.88 15.78 -23.20
N ILE A 223 9.63 14.91 -22.22
CA ILE A 223 8.54 13.92 -22.24
C ILE A 223 7.54 14.27 -21.15
N THR A 224 6.26 14.23 -21.48
CA THR A 224 5.19 14.36 -20.49
C THR A 224 4.93 13.01 -19.83
N LEU A 225 5.13 12.94 -18.53
CA LEU A 225 4.71 11.82 -17.70
C LEU A 225 3.42 12.17 -17.00
N TRP A 226 2.55 11.19 -16.82
CA TRP A 226 1.29 11.36 -16.12
C TRP A 226 1.36 10.70 -14.73
N SER A 227 1.31 11.52 -13.70
CA SER A 227 1.31 11.08 -12.30
C SER A 227 -0.11 10.98 -11.78
N PRO A 228 -0.58 9.81 -11.35
CA PRO A 228 -1.88 9.70 -10.73
C PRO A 228 -1.89 10.41 -9.38
N LEU A 229 -3.00 11.08 -9.08
CA LEU A 229 -3.34 11.45 -7.72
C LEU A 229 -3.74 10.20 -6.96
N MET A 230 -3.16 9.98 -5.81
CA MET A 230 -3.45 8.84 -4.97
C MET A 230 -3.58 9.22 -3.51
N TYR A 231 -4.42 8.52 -2.80
CA TYR A 231 -4.37 8.50 -1.35
C TYR A 231 -3.14 7.73 -0.90
N TYR A 232 -2.30 8.36 -0.09
CA TYR A 232 -1.13 7.69 0.45
C TYR A 232 -1.57 6.57 1.39
N ASN A 233 -1.18 5.34 1.09
CA ASN A 233 -1.86 4.18 1.62
C ASN A 233 -1.16 3.46 2.79
N ASN A 234 -0.15 4.08 3.41
CA ASN A 234 0.45 3.56 4.65
C ASN A 234 -0.49 3.64 5.85
N PHE A 235 -1.48 4.53 5.74
CA PHE A 235 -2.61 4.65 6.64
C PHE A 235 -3.87 4.89 5.80
N PHE A 236 -4.89 4.09 6.04
CA PHE A 236 -6.23 4.42 5.60
C PHE A 236 -7.27 3.89 6.59
N ILE A 237 -8.44 4.51 6.55
CA ILE A 237 -9.66 3.99 7.14
C ILE A 237 -10.72 3.91 6.04
N THR A 238 -11.46 2.81 5.98
CA THR A 238 -12.45 2.59 4.93
C THR A 238 -13.64 1.81 5.42
N ARG A 239 -14.80 2.11 4.82
CA ARG A 239 -15.99 1.26 4.91
C ARG A 239 -15.78 0.02 4.04
N THR A 240 -16.03 -1.17 4.58
CA THR A 240 -15.77 -2.42 3.86
C THR A 240 -16.69 -2.59 2.64
N SER A 241 -17.96 -2.20 2.75
CA SER A 241 -18.92 -2.25 1.63
C SER A 241 -18.55 -1.33 0.45
N PHE A 242 -17.58 -0.43 0.62
CA PHE A 242 -17.02 0.36 -0.49
C PHE A 242 -16.29 -0.52 -1.51
N TRP A 243 -15.67 -1.63 -1.08
CA TRP A 243 -14.89 -2.54 -1.91
C TRP A 243 -15.73 -3.65 -2.56
N GLU A 244 -17.01 -3.76 -2.21
CA GLU A 244 -17.93 -4.76 -2.72
C GLU A 244 -18.71 -4.30 -3.96
N LYS A 245 -18.50 -3.06 -4.40
CA LYS A 245 -19.16 -2.41 -5.55
C LYS A 245 -18.29 -2.50 -6.80
#